data_4cfb3ec0f103dee14977c2fe823719e3
#
_entry.id   4cfb3ec0f103dee14977c2fe823719e3
#
_cell.length_a   1.000
_cell.length_b   1.000
_cell.length_c   1.000
_cell.angle_alpha   90.00
_cell.angle_beta   90.00
_cell.angle_gamma   90.00
#
_symmetry.space_group_name_H-M   'P 1'
#
loop_
_entity.id
_entity.type
_entity.pdbx_description
1 polymer ?
#
loop_
_entity_poly.entity_id
_entity_poly.type
_entity_poly.pdbx_seq_one_letter_code
_entity_poly.pdbx_strand_id
1 'polypeptide(L)'
;MKKILLISLLIPLFMGVSEIRVQAQSSVTAQVFAEVIAALTATETSQLNFGRFSPETSGGDVLMTPQGGRTSNGTVILVSGTHNSASFYITGDYNATYSISLPTAVVITNLNNSKTMQVTNWKSVPPAGVGAGTLRGGSEIVSIGATLKVGTVYDNPTGIYTGTYAITFSYN
;
A
#
# COMPACT_ATOMS: atom_id res chain seq x y z
N MET A 1 -78.84 -75.01 45.36
CA MET A 1 -77.59 -75.33 46.09
C MET A 1 -76.52 -75.69 45.08
N LYS A 2 -75.47 -74.96 45.05
CA LYS A 2 -74.10 -75.16 44.62
C LYS A 2 -73.59 -73.88 43.96
N LYS A 3 -72.78 -73.18 44.69
CA LYS A 3 -71.98 -72.01 44.27
C LYS A 3 -70.79 -72.46 43.43
N ILE A 4 -70.68 -72.00 42.23
CA ILE A 4 -69.46 -72.20 41.44
C ILE A 4 -68.76 -70.80 41.41
N LEU A 5 -67.58 -70.81 42.04
CA LEU A 5 -66.68 -69.66 42.05
C LEU A 5 -65.84 -69.71 40.76
N LEU A 6 -66.03 -68.70 39.89
CA LEU A 6 -65.18 -68.46 38.73
C LEU A 6 -64.10 -67.50 39.07
N ILE A 7 -62.88 -68.00 39.20
CA ILE A 7 -61.68 -67.19 39.37
C ILE A 7 -61.24 -66.69 37.96
N SER A 8 -61.43 -65.40 37.72
CA SER A 8 -60.97 -64.74 36.53
C SER A 8 -59.52 -64.34 36.72
N LEU A 9 -58.62 -65.01 35.95
CA LEU A 9 -57.22 -64.73 35.89
C LEU A 9 -56.97 -63.44 35.04
N LEU A 10 -56.66 -62.34 35.71
CA LEU A 10 -56.33 -61.07 35.11
C LEU A 10 -54.88 -61.09 34.68
N ILE A 11 -54.58 -61.25 33.42
CA ILE A 11 -53.24 -61.10 32.84
C ILE A 11 -53.03 -59.64 32.57
N PRO A 12 -52.07 -58.94 33.19
CA PRO A 12 -51.73 -57.56 32.81
C PRO A 12 -50.89 -57.62 31.51
N LEU A 13 -51.48 -57.19 30.42
CA LEU A 13 -50.80 -56.92 29.18
C LEU A 13 -49.89 -55.73 29.37
N PHE A 14 -48.61 -56.00 29.56
CA PHE A 14 -47.58 -54.96 29.66
C PHE A 14 -47.31 -54.43 28.24
N MET A 15 -48.05 -53.43 27.77
CA MET A 15 -47.72 -52.71 26.56
C MET A 15 -46.48 -51.87 26.82
N GLY A 16 -45.33 -52.33 26.32
CA GLY A 16 -44.09 -51.56 26.25
C GLY A 16 -44.31 -50.36 25.34
N VAL A 17 -44.50 -49.17 25.93
CA VAL A 17 -44.48 -47.90 25.19
C VAL A 17 -43.03 -47.64 24.81
N SER A 18 -42.65 -47.94 23.58
CA SER A 18 -41.37 -47.49 23.00
C SER A 18 -41.46 -45.99 22.81
N GLU A 19 -40.75 -45.24 23.64
CA GLU A 19 -40.55 -43.80 23.42
C GLU A 19 -39.77 -43.60 22.11
N ILE A 20 -40.47 -43.22 21.06
CA ILE A 20 -39.87 -42.78 19.82
C ILE A 20 -39.32 -41.35 20.11
N ARG A 21 -38.00 -41.24 20.36
CA ARG A 21 -37.34 -39.96 20.42
C ARG A 21 -37.23 -39.37 19.03
N VAL A 22 -38.14 -38.51 18.67
CA VAL A 22 -38.03 -37.68 17.46
C VAL A 22 -36.98 -36.63 17.71
N GLN A 23 -35.81 -36.82 17.15
CA GLN A 23 -34.80 -35.74 17.10
C GLN A 23 -35.24 -34.75 16.01
N ALA A 24 -35.72 -33.59 16.45
CA ALA A 24 -35.98 -32.49 15.55
C ALA A 24 -34.64 -31.92 15.09
N GLN A 25 -34.26 -32.17 13.85
CA GLN A 25 -33.12 -31.51 13.19
C GLN A 25 -33.63 -30.16 12.65
N SER A 26 -33.00 -29.07 13.10
CA SER A 26 -33.21 -27.74 12.54
C SER A 26 -32.04 -27.43 11.60
N SER A 27 -32.31 -27.19 10.33
CA SER A 27 -31.33 -26.69 9.37
C SER A 27 -31.60 -25.23 9.08
N VAL A 28 -30.55 -24.42 9.08
CA VAL A 28 -30.61 -22.99 8.72
C VAL A 28 -29.80 -22.80 7.47
N THR A 29 -30.38 -22.15 6.46
CA THR A 29 -29.67 -21.75 5.25
C THR A 29 -29.08 -20.37 5.49
N ALA A 30 -27.76 -20.25 5.41
CA ALA A 30 -27.03 -18.99 5.46
C ALA A 30 -26.48 -18.65 4.06
N GLN A 31 -26.43 -17.35 3.77
CA GLN A 31 -25.83 -16.86 2.52
C GLN A 31 -24.35 -16.54 2.74
N VAL A 32 -23.54 -16.81 1.72
CA VAL A 32 -22.11 -16.45 1.66
C VAL A 32 -21.91 -15.57 0.44
N PHE A 33 -21.24 -14.43 0.64
CA PHE A 33 -20.89 -13.51 -0.43
C PHE A 33 -19.37 -13.38 -0.52
N ALA A 34 -18.87 -13.20 -1.73
CA ALA A 34 -17.48 -12.84 -2.01
C ALA A 34 -17.50 -11.89 -3.21
N GLU A 35 -16.70 -10.83 -3.11
CA GLU A 35 -16.45 -9.89 -4.20
C GLU A 35 -14.96 -9.95 -4.55
N VAL A 36 -14.64 -10.02 -5.84
CA VAL A 36 -13.26 -9.97 -6.35
C VAL A 36 -13.08 -8.62 -7.03
N ILE A 37 -12.18 -7.81 -6.51
CA ILE A 37 -11.84 -6.49 -7.05
C ILE A 37 -10.58 -6.56 -7.92
N ALA A 38 -10.36 -5.53 -8.75
CA ALA A 38 -9.15 -5.41 -9.56
C ALA A 38 -7.91 -5.25 -8.68
N ALA A 39 -6.80 -5.88 -9.05
CA ALA A 39 -5.53 -5.70 -8.34
C ALA A 39 -5.01 -4.25 -8.51
N LEU A 40 -4.47 -3.69 -7.43
CA LEU A 40 -3.75 -2.42 -7.50
C LEU A 40 -2.41 -2.63 -8.18
N THR A 41 -2.11 -1.86 -9.23
CA THR A 41 -0.81 -1.87 -9.91
C THR A 41 -0.22 -0.48 -9.99
N ALA A 42 1.10 -0.39 -10.03
CA ALA A 42 1.84 0.87 -10.17
C ALA A 42 2.95 0.71 -11.20
N THR A 43 3.03 1.64 -12.14
CA THR A 43 4.07 1.68 -13.17
C THR A 43 4.76 3.03 -13.15
N GLU A 44 6.09 3.04 -12.99
CA GLU A 44 6.87 4.28 -13.09
C GLU A 44 6.84 4.77 -14.55
N THR A 45 6.39 6.00 -14.75
CA THR A 45 6.32 6.65 -16.07
C THR A 45 7.40 7.73 -16.25
N SER A 46 7.95 8.24 -15.14
CA SER A 46 9.06 9.18 -15.12
C SER A 46 9.91 8.95 -13.88
N GLN A 47 11.22 8.91 -14.02
CA GLN A 47 12.17 8.78 -12.91
C GLN A 47 12.39 10.12 -12.21
N LEU A 48 12.67 10.11 -10.91
CA LEU A 48 13.12 11.30 -10.19
C LEU A 48 14.52 11.68 -10.65
N ASN A 49 14.66 12.88 -11.21
CA ASN A 49 15.93 13.39 -11.73
C ASN A 49 16.16 14.84 -11.25
N PHE A 50 17.13 15.04 -10.37
CA PHE A 50 17.50 16.36 -9.88
C PHE A 50 18.28 17.19 -10.91
N GLY A 51 18.68 16.58 -12.04
CA GLY A 51 19.39 17.23 -13.12
C GLY A 51 20.85 17.53 -12.76
N ARG A 52 21.41 18.55 -13.40
CA ARG A 52 22.81 18.97 -13.25
C ARG A 52 22.93 20.13 -12.27
N PHE A 53 23.89 20.06 -11.38
CA PHE A 53 24.21 21.12 -10.42
C PHE A 53 25.70 21.08 -10.05
N SER A 54 26.20 22.15 -9.52
CA SER A 54 27.56 22.27 -8.97
C SER A 54 27.47 22.53 -7.47
N PRO A 55 28.02 21.65 -6.63
CA PRO A 55 28.23 22.00 -5.23
C PRO A 55 29.36 23.00 -5.12
N GLU A 56 29.22 23.93 -4.19
CA GLU A 56 30.25 24.90 -3.85
C GLU A 56 30.85 24.57 -2.47
N THR A 57 31.53 25.52 -1.86
CA THR A 57 32.32 25.30 -0.64
C THR A 57 31.50 24.90 0.60
N SER A 58 30.23 25.26 0.67
CA SER A 58 29.37 24.99 1.84
C SER A 58 28.26 23.97 1.56
N GLY A 59 28.06 23.58 0.30
CA GLY A 59 26.97 22.69 -0.07
C GLY A 59 25.58 23.34 0.07
N GLY A 60 24.54 22.52 0.25
CA GLY A 60 23.16 22.96 0.36
C GLY A 60 22.16 21.89 -0.04
N ASP A 61 21.04 22.29 -0.61
CA ASP A 61 19.99 21.36 -1.05
C ASP A 61 19.56 21.65 -2.50
N VAL A 62 19.14 20.61 -3.20
CA VAL A 62 18.35 20.73 -4.42
C VAL A 62 16.97 20.18 -4.14
N LEU A 63 15.94 21.02 -4.25
CA LEU A 63 14.55 20.66 -4.08
C LEU A 63 13.91 20.38 -5.44
N MET A 64 13.26 19.23 -5.57
CA MET A 64 12.36 18.88 -6.68
C MET A 64 10.94 18.79 -6.13
N THR A 65 10.04 19.62 -6.66
CA THR A 65 8.62 19.54 -6.27
C THR A 65 7.92 18.43 -7.07
N PRO A 66 6.78 17.89 -6.58
CA PRO A 66 5.99 16.92 -7.36
C PRO A 66 5.53 17.45 -8.72
N GLN A 67 5.41 18.76 -8.88
CA GLN A 67 5.02 19.43 -10.14
C GLN A 67 6.21 19.65 -11.09
N GLY A 68 7.42 19.14 -10.75
CA GLY A 68 8.63 19.25 -11.58
C GLY A 68 9.40 20.56 -11.42
N GLY A 69 8.99 21.45 -10.49
CA GLY A 69 9.74 22.65 -10.16
C GLY A 69 11.04 22.29 -9.43
N ARG A 70 12.17 22.88 -9.86
CA ARG A 70 13.49 22.66 -9.27
C ARG A 70 14.06 23.96 -8.73
N THR A 71 14.47 23.95 -7.45
CA THR A 71 15.15 25.07 -6.78
C THR A 71 16.33 24.56 -5.98
N SER A 72 17.27 25.44 -5.65
CA SER A 72 18.37 25.15 -4.73
C SER A 72 18.41 26.14 -3.59
N ASN A 73 19.04 25.73 -2.49
CA ASN A 73 19.44 26.61 -1.40
C ASN A 73 20.92 26.38 -1.05
N GLY A 74 21.44 27.21 -0.12
CA GLY A 74 22.87 27.18 0.21
C GLY A 74 23.69 27.71 -0.95
N THR A 75 24.85 27.09 -1.19
CA THR A 75 25.77 27.48 -2.25
C THR A 75 25.72 26.58 -3.50
N VAL A 76 24.64 25.81 -3.67
CA VAL A 76 24.46 24.90 -4.82
C VAL A 76 23.97 25.68 -6.03
N ILE A 77 24.70 25.60 -7.13
CA ILE A 77 24.39 26.26 -8.41
C ILE A 77 23.69 25.26 -9.33
N LEU A 78 22.46 25.57 -9.72
CA LEU A 78 21.73 24.76 -10.71
C LEU A 78 22.24 25.04 -12.12
N VAL A 79 22.53 23.96 -12.85
CA VAL A 79 22.95 24.03 -14.26
C VAL A 79 21.80 23.59 -15.14
N SER A 80 21.68 24.19 -16.33
CA SER A 80 20.69 23.80 -17.34
C SER A 80 20.77 22.31 -17.71
N GLY A 81 19.65 21.73 -18.05
CA GLY A 81 19.54 20.33 -18.44
C GLY A 81 18.25 19.68 -17.98
N THR A 82 18.05 18.44 -18.34
CA THR A 82 16.86 17.68 -18.00
C THR A 82 16.78 17.45 -16.48
N HIS A 83 15.62 17.73 -15.92
CA HIS A 83 15.25 17.43 -14.54
C HIS A 83 13.75 17.19 -14.50
N ASN A 84 13.29 16.27 -13.67
CA ASN A 84 11.88 15.96 -13.53
C ASN A 84 11.57 15.28 -12.19
N SER A 85 10.34 15.47 -11.73
CA SER A 85 9.77 14.70 -10.65
C SER A 85 9.53 13.25 -11.11
N ALA A 86 9.48 12.32 -10.16
CA ALA A 86 8.99 10.98 -10.46
C ALA A 86 7.49 11.00 -10.71
N SER A 87 7.04 10.10 -11.58
CA SER A 87 5.62 9.93 -11.87
C SER A 87 5.29 8.44 -11.96
N PHE A 88 4.17 8.06 -11.35
CA PHE A 88 3.66 6.70 -11.33
C PHE A 88 2.21 6.69 -11.84
N TYR A 89 1.93 5.79 -12.76
CA TYR A 89 0.57 5.49 -13.18
C TYR A 89 0.04 4.34 -12.36
N ILE A 90 -1.00 4.62 -11.56
CA ILE A 90 -1.64 3.66 -10.67
C ILE A 90 -2.94 3.21 -11.31
N THR A 91 -3.20 1.90 -11.33
CA THR A 91 -4.48 1.35 -11.78
C THR A 91 -5.02 0.35 -10.78
N GLY A 92 -6.34 0.19 -10.74
CA GLY A 92 -7.02 -0.74 -9.85
C GLY A 92 -8.53 -0.64 -9.95
N ASP A 93 -9.21 -0.95 -8.86
CA ASP A 93 -10.66 -0.97 -8.83
C ASP A 93 -11.26 0.43 -8.95
N TYR A 94 -12.44 0.48 -9.61
CA TYR A 94 -13.09 1.74 -9.96
C TYR A 94 -13.50 2.52 -8.71
N ASN A 95 -13.07 3.79 -8.62
CA ASN A 95 -13.29 4.69 -7.49
C ASN A 95 -12.76 4.20 -6.13
N ALA A 96 -11.95 3.15 -6.10
CA ALA A 96 -11.31 2.70 -4.86
C ALA A 96 -10.32 3.75 -4.35
N THR A 97 -10.18 3.80 -3.02
CA THR A 97 -9.16 4.63 -2.36
C THR A 97 -7.93 3.78 -2.03
N TYR A 98 -6.77 4.42 -2.05
CA TYR A 98 -5.52 3.77 -1.71
C TYR A 98 -4.60 4.68 -0.88
N SER A 99 -3.71 4.06 -0.15
CA SER A 99 -2.68 4.70 0.66
C SER A 99 -1.38 4.83 -0.11
N ILE A 100 -0.62 5.89 0.15
CA ILE A 100 0.71 6.15 -0.38
C ILE A 100 1.70 6.22 0.79
N SER A 101 2.73 5.36 0.78
CA SER A 101 3.82 5.39 1.75
C SER A 101 5.12 5.72 1.05
N LEU A 102 5.76 6.80 1.48
CA LEU A 102 7.02 7.31 0.94
C LEU A 102 8.19 6.92 1.84
N PRO A 103 9.41 6.75 1.30
CA PRO A 103 10.59 6.48 2.10
C PRO A 103 10.95 7.70 2.98
N THR A 104 11.60 7.47 4.11
CA THR A 104 12.09 8.55 4.98
C THR A 104 13.34 9.21 4.39
N ALA A 105 14.31 8.38 4.00
CA ALA A 105 15.56 8.81 3.39
C ALA A 105 16.10 7.73 2.48
N VAL A 106 16.78 8.14 1.42
CA VAL A 106 17.43 7.25 0.44
C VAL A 106 18.84 7.77 0.17
N VAL A 107 19.78 6.87 0.00
CA VAL A 107 21.16 7.21 -0.35
C VAL A 107 21.37 6.96 -1.85
N ILE A 108 21.92 7.95 -2.54
CA ILE A 108 22.43 7.81 -3.89
C ILE A 108 23.95 7.85 -3.87
N THR A 109 24.59 7.05 -4.72
CA THR A 109 26.04 6.81 -4.69
C THR A 109 26.67 7.19 -6.03
N ASN A 110 27.82 7.83 -5.96
CA ASN A 110 28.62 8.17 -7.12
C ASN A 110 29.22 6.89 -7.75
N LEU A 111 29.01 6.71 -9.05
CA LEU A 111 29.45 5.51 -9.76
C LEU A 111 30.98 5.33 -9.81
N ASN A 112 31.75 6.41 -9.59
CA ASN A 112 33.23 6.37 -9.77
C ASN A 112 34.02 6.28 -8.46
N ASN A 113 33.45 6.73 -7.33
CA ASN A 113 34.24 6.92 -6.10
C ASN A 113 33.50 6.57 -4.79
N SER A 114 32.31 6.00 -4.87
CA SER A 114 31.49 5.58 -3.74
C SER A 114 31.06 6.71 -2.76
N LYS A 115 31.26 7.97 -3.13
CA LYS A 115 30.71 9.11 -2.38
C LYS A 115 29.21 9.15 -2.50
N THR A 116 28.54 9.62 -1.46
CA THR A 116 27.08 9.53 -1.36
C THR A 116 26.42 10.89 -1.16
N MET A 117 25.15 10.97 -1.55
CA MET A 117 24.22 12.04 -1.18
C MET A 117 22.97 11.41 -0.61
N GLN A 118 22.22 12.17 0.16
CA GLN A 118 20.97 11.73 0.78
C GLN A 118 19.78 12.43 0.15
N VAL A 119 18.74 11.65 -0.19
CA VAL A 119 17.45 12.15 -0.66
C VAL A 119 16.45 12.03 0.48
N THR A 120 15.84 13.15 0.84
CA THR A 120 14.94 13.28 2.01
C THR A 120 13.72 14.12 1.67
N ASN A 121 12.86 14.40 2.64
CA ASN A 121 11.69 15.28 2.50
C ASN A 121 10.83 14.96 1.29
N TRP A 122 10.54 13.68 1.13
CA TRP A 122 9.70 13.18 0.05
C TRP A 122 8.28 13.76 0.16
N LYS A 123 7.74 14.16 -0.97
CA LYS A 123 6.37 14.67 -1.11
C LYS A 123 5.71 14.07 -2.33
N SER A 124 4.41 13.85 -2.27
CA SER A 124 3.63 13.39 -3.41
C SER A 124 2.38 14.24 -3.66
N VAL A 125 1.85 14.10 -4.84
CA VAL A 125 0.53 14.58 -5.24
C VAL A 125 -0.18 13.43 -5.96
N PRO A 126 -1.28 12.92 -5.35
CA PRO A 126 -1.90 13.26 -4.06
C PRO A 126 -0.92 13.15 -2.88
N PRO A 127 -1.18 13.84 -1.75
CA PRO A 127 -0.32 13.77 -0.57
C PRO A 127 -0.20 12.36 -0.03
N ALA A 128 0.97 11.96 0.47
CA ALA A 128 1.16 10.64 1.08
C ALA A 128 0.31 10.50 2.35
N GLY A 129 -0.16 9.28 2.62
CA GLY A 129 -0.98 8.95 3.78
C GLY A 129 -2.02 7.89 3.49
N VAL A 130 -2.79 7.57 4.51
CA VAL A 130 -3.90 6.61 4.43
C VAL A 130 -5.07 7.24 3.66
N GLY A 131 -5.59 6.54 2.66
CA GLY A 131 -6.72 7.02 1.85
C GLY A 131 -6.44 8.27 1.01
N ALA A 132 -5.18 8.55 0.75
CA ALA A 132 -4.77 9.80 0.09
C ALA A 132 -5.07 9.84 -1.41
N GLY A 133 -5.07 8.70 -2.09
CA GLY A 133 -5.39 8.58 -3.52
C GLY A 133 -6.78 8.02 -3.76
N THR A 134 -7.35 8.34 -4.92
CA THR A 134 -8.64 7.81 -5.39
C THR A 134 -8.54 7.47 -6.87
N LEU A 135 -8.79 6.21 -7.22
CA LEU A 135 -8.74 5.71 -8.59
C LEU A 135 -9.99 6.14 -9.37
N ARG A 136 -10.07 7.40 -9.74
CA ARG A 136 -11.18 7.94 -10.53
C ARG A 136 -11.16 7.33 -11.93
N GLY A 137 -12.19 6.56 -12.25
CA GLY A 137 -12.21 5.82 -13.51
C GLY A 137 -11.24 4.63 -13.55
N GLY A 138 -10.82 4.12 -12.37
CA GLY A 138 -9.90 2.98 -12.24
C GLY A 138 -8.42 3.33 -12.35
N SER A 139 -8.04 4.61 -12.42
CA SER A 139 -6.63 5.03 -12.51
C SER A 139 -6.37 6.41 -11.93
N GLU A 140 -5.11 6.67 -11.57
CA GLU A 140 -4.62 7.97 -11.12
C GLU A 140 -3.12 8.11 -11.41
N ILE A 141 -2.65 9.35 -11.61
CA ILE A 141 -1.22 9.65 -11.70
C ILE A 141 -0.75 10.22 -10.36
N VAL A 142 0.30 9.61 -9.81
CA VAL A 142 0.97 10.09 -8.60
C VAL A 142 2.31 10.70 -8.98
N SER A 143 2.49 11.98 -8.67
CA SER A 143 3.75 12.70 -8.89
C SER A 143 4.51 12.84 -7.57
N ILE A 144 5.84 12.65 -7.62
CA ILE A 144 6.69 12.63 -6.41
C ILE A 144 7.91 13.50 -6.61
N GLY A 145 8.13 14.34 -5.61
CA GLY A 145 9.33 15.16 -5.46
C GLY A 145 10.04 14.87 -4.15
N ALA A 146 11.27 15.36 -4.03
CA ALA A 146 12.10 15.19 -2.84
C ALA A 146 13.18 16.28 -2.75
N THR A 147 13.92 16.26 -1.65
CA THR A 147 15.09 17.12 -1.42
C THR A 147 16.35 16.30 -1.45
N LEU A 148 17.29 16.65 -2.33
CA LEU A 148 18.64 16.13 -2.35
C LEU A 148 19.55 16.97 -1.45
N LYS A 149 20.16 16.33 -0.46
CA LYS A 149 21.18 16.94 0.40
C LYS A 149 22.53 16.88 -0.30
N VAL A 150 23.12 18.03 -0.56
CA VAL A 150 24.40 18.18 -1.27
C VAL A 150 25.45 18.71 -0.30
N GLY A 151 26.51 17.96 -0.08
CA GLY A 151 27.66 18.39 0.70
C GLY A 151 28.55 19.37 -0.07
N THR A 152 29.76 19.58 0.44
CA THR A 152 30.76 20.41 -0.23
C THR A 152 31.28 19.75 -1.53
N VAL A 153 32.01 20.46 -2.35
CA VAL A 153 32.67 19.92 -3.54
C VAL A 153 33.63 18.75 -3.20
N TYR A 154 34.17 18.71 -1.99
CA TYR A 154 35.02 17.64 -1.49
C TYR A 154 34.24 16.40 -1.04
N ASP A 155 33.05 16.61 -0.48
CA ASP A 155 32.17 15.52 -0.06
C ASP A 155 31.44 14.89 -1.25
N ASN A 156 31.06 15.74 -2.20
CA ASN A 156 30.35 15.36 -3.39
C ASN A 156 31.08 15.76 -4.68
N PRO A 157 32.18 15.09 -5.01
CA PRO A 157 32.93 15.38 -6.22
C PRO A 157 32.16 15.07 -7.49
N THR A 158 32.61 15.60 -8.59
CA THR A 158 32.02 15.40 -9.93
C THR A 158 31.78 13.94 -10.25
N GLY A 159 30.62 13.65 -10.82
CA GLY A 159 30.22 12.29 -11.22
C GLY A 159 28.70 12.15 -11.33
N ILE A 160 28.28 10.95 -11.71
CA ILE A 160 26.87 10.56 -11.72
C ILE A 160 26.57 9.84 -10.42
N TYR A 161 25.54 10.33 -9.71
CA TYR A 161 25.03 9.74 -8.50
C TYR A 161 23.71 9.03 -8.80
N THR A 162 23.60 7.77 -8.41
CA THR A 162 22.42 6.96 -8.66
C THR A 162 22.06 6.12 -7.44
N GLY A 163 20.79 5.74 -7.34
CA GLY A 163 20.26 4.87 -6.29
C GLY A 163 18.83 4.48 -6.62
N THR A 164 18.26 3.63 -5.79
CA THR A 164 16.87 3.17 -5.91
C THR A 164 16.09 3.51 -4.65
N TYR A 165 14.79 3.65 -4.77
CA TYR A 165 13.88 3.89 -3.67
C TYR A 165 12.61 3.06 -3.85
N ALA A 166 11.93 2.78 -2.74
CA ALA A 166 10.68 2.06 -2.74
C ALA A 166 9.53 2.99 -2.30
N ILE A 167 8.42 2.92 -3.01
CA ILE A 167 7.15 3.52 -2.66
C ILE A 167 6.13 2.40 -2.56
N THR A 168 5.28 2.45 -1.53
CA THR A 168 4.23 1.45 -1.37
C THR A 168 2.88 2.09 -1.63
N PHE A 169 2.10 1.44 -2.49
CA PHE A 169 0.70 1.72 -2.74
C PHE A 169 -0.12 0.54 -2.24
N SER A 170 -1.15 0.78 -1.46
CA SER A 170 -2.02 -0.28 -0.93
C SER A 170 -3.47 0.18 -0.87
N TYR A 171 -4.41 -0.71 -1.18
CA TYR A 171 -5.82 -0.44 -0.90
C TYR A 171 -6.07 -0.19 0.58
N ASN A 172 -7.10 0.59 0.90
CA ASN A 172 -7.56 0.86 2.27
C ASN A 172 -8.61 -0.13 2.72
#